data_191684b8380952972b139ed891ca0da6
#
_entry.id   191684b8380952972b139ed891ca0da6
#
_cell.length_a   1.000
_cell.length_b   1.000
_cell.length_c   1.000
_cell.angle_alpha   90.00
_cell.angle_beta   90.00
_cell.angle_gamma   90.00
#
_symmetry.space_group_name_H-M   'P 1'
#
loop_
_entity.id
_entity.type
_entity.pdbx_description
1 polymer ?
#
loop_
_entity_poly.entity_id
_entity_poly.type
_entity_poly.pdbx_seq_one_letter_code
_entity_poly.pdbx_strand_id
1 'polypeptide(L)'
;LEAMEERQVSVDGVTYPLAPPFMVLATQNPVETETTFALPAAQLDRFLFKLSMGYPTPREEAAMLRTVGDGAAFADLRPLLSPEEVNRFTREIRQVRLSDPVVAYIVELVQATREQPELACGASPRVSRDLFRASKAYAALSGRDYVTPDDVKYLARYVLPHRVLLSHQAALSGLEAAGVVETVLAQVPCRETGEVLAHGQNA
;
A
#
# COMPACT_ATOMS: atom_id res chain seq x y z
N LEU A 1 -6.41 -12.83 10.33
CA LEU A 1 -5.00 -12.41 10.10
C LEU A 1 -4.14 -13.53 9.52
N GLU A 2 -4.35 -14.79 9.95
CA GLU A 2 -3.68 -15.99 9.43
C GLU A 2 -3.74 -16.04 7.89
N ALA A 3 -4.93 -15.82 7.33
CA ALA A 3 -5.15 -15.84 5.88
C ALA A 3 -4.23 -14.86 5.11
N MET A 4 -3.88 -13.71 5.70
CA MET A 4 -3.05 -12.68 5.04
C MET A 4 -1.57 -13.05 5.01
N GLU A 5 -1.07 -13.72 6.04
CA GLU A 5 0.36 -14.06 6.16
C GLU A 5 0.66 -15.47 5.67
N GLU A 6 -0.10 -16.42 6.13
CA GLU A 6 0.16 -17.84 5.91
C GLU A 6 -0.63 -18.40 4.72
N ARG A 7 -1.58 -17.61 4.18
CA ARG A 7 -2.47 -18.02 3.08
C ARG A 7 -3.21 -19.32 3.39
N GLN A 8 -3.69 -19.43 4.62
CA GLN A 8 -4.47 -20.55 5.11
C GLN A 8 -5.50 -20.07 6.12
N VAL A 9 -6.48 -20.89 6.40
CA VAL A 9 -7.48 -20.68 7.45
C VAL A 9 -7.59 -21.96 8.27
N SER A 10 -7.46 -21.84 9.59
CA SER A 10 -7.63 -22.95 10.51
C SER A 10 -9.00 -22.89 11.16
N VAL A 11 -9.80 -23.97 11.00
CA VAL A 11 -11.15 -24.13 11.59
C VAL A 11 -11.20 -25.49 12.26
N ASP A 12 -11.58 -25.55 13.52
CA ASP A 12 -11.73 -26.77 14.32
C ASP A 12 -10.48 -27.70 14.29
N GLY A 13 -9.28 -27.09 14.29
CA GLY A 13 -8.01 -27.83 14.25
C GLY A 13 -7.60 -28.35 12.88
N VAL A 14 -8.37 -28.06 11.82
CA VAL A 14 -8.04 -28.38 10.43
C VAL A 14 -7.59 -27.14 9.70
N THR A 15 -6.44 -27.21 9.01
CA THR A 15 -5.88 -26.10 8.22
C THR A 15 -6.24 -26.26 6.75
N TYR A 16 -6.85 -25.23 6.18
CA TYR A 16 -7.25 -25.15 4.79
C TYR A 16 -6.36 -24.14 4.04
N PRO A 17 -5.52 -24.56 3.08
CA PRO A 17 -4.72 -23.65 2.29
C PRO A 17 -5.60 -22.82 1.34
N LEU A 18 -5.30 -21.54 1.18
CA LEU A 18 -5.98 -20.65 0.25
C LEU A 18 -5.25 -20.64 -1.10
N ALA A 19 -5.97 -21.03 -2.14
CA ALA A 19 -5.42 -21.10 -3.50
C ALA A 19 -5.10 -19.68 -4.04
N PRO A 20 -3.96 -19.49 -4.76
CA PRO A 20 -3.68 -18.24 -5.45
C PRO A 20 -4.55 -18.12 -6.73
N PRO A 21 -4.93 -16.90 -7.13
CA PRO A 21 -4.66 -15.63 -6.47
C PRO A 21 -5.56 -15.43 -5.24
N PHE A 22 -4.98 -14.93 -4.15
CA PHE A 22 -5.71 -14.59 -2.94
C PHE A 22 -5.43 -13.15 -2.52
N MET A 23 -6.47 -12.39 -2.23
CA MET A 23 -6.39 -11.00 -1.81
C MET A 23 -7.43 -10.73 -0.70
N VAL A 24 -7.04 -9.92 0.28
CA VAL A 24 -7.94 -9.44 1.32
C VAL A 24 -8.29 -7.98 1.06
N LEU A 25 -9.58 -7.71 0.95
CA LEU A 25 -10.14 -6.36 0.90
C LEU A 25 -10.92 -6.14 2.19
N ALA A 26 -10.65 -5.02 2.87
CA ALA A 26 -11.37 -4.63 4.07
C ALA A 26 -11.85 -3.18 3.94
N THR A 27 -13.01 -2.89 4.47
CA THR A 27 -13.56 -1.54 4.55
C THR A 27 -13.59 -1.07 6.00
N GLN A 28 -13.35 0.21 6.21
CA GLN A 28 -13.56 0.90 7.47
C GLN A 28 -14.55 2.03 7.25
N ASN A 29 -15.57 2.09 8.10
CA ASN A 29 -16.49 3.23 8.10
C ASN A 29 -15.93 4.30 9.07
N PRO A 30 -15.55 5.51 8.60
CA PRO A 30 -15.00 6.55 9.46
C PRO A 30 -15.97 6.97 10.58
N VAL A 31 -17.27 6.92 10.32
CA VAL A 31 -18.32 7.34 11.29
C VAL A 31 -18.43 6.34 12.44
N GLU A 32 -18.16 5.07 12.20
CA GLU A 32 -18.26 4.03 13.22
C GLU A 32 -16.98 3.86 14.05
N THR A 33 -15.87 4.49 13.64
CA THR A 33 -14.59 4.39 14.36
C THR A 33 -14.63 5.04 15.75
N GLU A 34 -15.58 5.93 16.01
CA GLU A 34 -15.79 6.48 17.36
C GLU A 34 -16.47 5.48 18.33
N THR A 35 -17.13 4.45 17.80
CA THR A 35 -17.90 3.47 18.58
C THR A 35 -17.33 2.07 18.52
N THR A 36 -16.41 1.76 17.58
CA THR A 36 -15.78 0.46 17.41
C THR A 36 -14.27 0.53 17.67
N PHE A 37 -13.70 -0.60 18.08
CA PHE A 37 -12.24 -0.68 18.27
C PHE A 37 -11.53 -0.51 16.92
N ALA A 38 -10.75 0.55 16.78
CA ALA A 38 -9.85 0.73 15.64
C ALA A 38 -8.91 -0.48 15.51
N LEU A 39 -8.63 -0.90 14.27
CA LEU A 39 -7.66 -1.97 14.04
C LEU A 39 -6.29 -1.55 14.62
N PRO A 40 -5.64 -2.40 15.42
CA PRO A 40 -4.30 -2.11 15.92
C PRO A 40 -3.31 -1.84 14.79
N ALA A 41 -2.35 -0.94 15.02
CA ALA A 41 -1.33 -0.57 14.02
C ALA A 41 -0.61 -1.78 13.42
N ALA A 42 -0.32 -2.81 14.24
CA ALA A 42 0.30 -4.06 13.78
C ALA A 42 -0.59 -4.87 12.80
N GLN A 43 -1.90 -4.68 12.83
CA GLN A 43 -2.83 -5.29 11.87
C GLN A 43 -2.94 -4.45 10.61
N LEU A 44 -2.93 -3.12 10.74
CA LEU A 44 -2.92 -2.21 9.60
C LEU A 44 -1.64 -2.34 8.77
N ASP A 45 -0.47 -2.59 9.39
CA ASP A 45 0.80 -2.84 8.69
C ASP A 45 0.76 -4.02 7.72
N ARG A 46 -0.24 -4.90 7.84
CA ARG A 46 -0.42 -6.07 6.95
C ARG A 46 -1.11 -5.72 5.63
N PHE A 47 -1.85 -4.62 5.58
CA PHE A 47 -2.51 -4.16 4.35
C PHE A 47 -1.54 -3.38 3.48
N LEU A 48 -1.44 -3.75 2.20
CA LEU A 48 -0.53 -3.10 1.25
C LEU A 48 -0.90 -1.63 1.03
N PHE A 49 -2.17 -1.35 0.80
CA PHE A 49 -2.68 -0.02 0.52
C PHE A 49 -3.79 0.37 1.49
N LYS A 50 -3.85 1.66 1.81
CA LYS A 50 -5.01 2.32 2.37
C LYS A 50 -5.50 3.37 1.37
N LEU A 51 -6.74 3.21 0.92
CA LEU A 51 -7.36 4.06 -0.08
C LEU A 51 -8.56 4.79 0.54
N SER A 52 -8.77 6.03 0.13
CA SER A 52 -9.99 6.77 0.44
C SER A 52 -10.86 6.84 -0.81
N MET A 53 -12.10 6.42 -0.70
CA MET A 53 -13.05 6.45 -1.83
C MET A 53 -13.64 7.84 -2.05
N GLY A 54 -13.64 8.70 -1.01
CA GLY A 54 -14.33 10.00 -1.07
C GLY A 54 -15.85 9.86 -1.22
N TYR A 55 -16.50 10.97 -1.56
CA TYR A 55 -17.92 11.00 -1.91
C TYR A 55 -18.10 11.07 -3.43
N PRO A 56 -19.19 10.52 -3.97
CA PRO A 56 -19.51 10.67 -5.38
C PRO A 56 -19.79 12.15 -5.72
N THR A 57 -19.53 12.52 -6.95
CA THR A 57 -19.98 13.82 -7.46
C THR A 57 -21.52 13.88 -7.56
N PRO A 58 -22.14 15.07 -7.54
CA PRO A 58 -23.61 15.19 -7.68
C PRO A 58 -24.17 14.48 -8.92
N ARG A 59 -23.38 14.43 -10.00
CA ARG A 59 -23.76 13.74 -11.24
C ARG A 59 -23.76 12.21 -11.06
N GLU A 60 -22.76 11.68 -10.40
CA GLU A 60 -22.65 10.24 -10.09
C GLU A 60 -23.72 9.81 -9.10
N GLU A 61 -23.99 10.63 -8.07
CA GLU A 61 -25.06 10.40 -7.10
C GLU A 61 -26.42 10.38 -7.77
N ALA A 62 -26.69 11.34 -8.67
CA ALA A 62 -27.92 11.33 -9.47
C ALA A 62 -28.02 10.13 -10.42
N ALA A 63 -26.90 9.64 -10.97
CA ALA A 63 -26.87 8.43 -11.77
C ALA A 63 -27.17 7.19 -10.92
N MET A 64 -26.58 7.09 -9.74
CA MET A 64 -26.85 6.00 -8.79
C MET A 64 -28.33 5.92 -8.42
N LEU A 65 -28.98 7.05 -8.13
CA LEU A 65 -30.40 7.10 -7.80
C LEU A 65 -31.31 6.59 -8.95
N ARG A 66 -30.89 6.79 -10.20
CA ARG A 66 -31.65 6.29 -11.38
C ARG A 66 -31.54 4.78 -11.53
N THR A 67 -30.47 4.17 -11.03
CA THR A 67 -30.20 2.72 -11.13
C THR A 67 -30.66 1.92 -9.91
N VAL A 68 -31.02 2.58 -8.81
CA VAL A 68 -31.44 1.93 -7.54
C VAL A 68 -32.73 1.08 -7.69
N GLY A 69 -33.51 1.24 -8.78
CA GLY A 69 -34.74 0.47 -9.01
C GLY A 69 -34.53 -0.87 -9.70
N ASP A 70 -33.44 -1.09 -10.40
CA ASP A 70 -33.39 -2.17 -11.40
C ASP A 70 -32.74 -3.45 -10.92
N GLY A 71 -32.08 -3.49 -9.75
CA GLY A 71 -31.44 -4.71 -9.20
C GLY A 71 -30.40 -5.36 -10.13
N ALA A 72 -30.28 -4.86 -11.35
CA ALA A 72 -29.55 -5.45 -12.46
C ALA A 72 -28.07 -5.12 -12.49
N ALA A 73 -27.62 -4.12 -11.73
CA ALA A 73 -26.26 -3.57 -11.86
C ALA A 73 -25.13 -4.61 -11.64
N PHE A 74 -25.40 -5.69 -10.89
CA PHE A 74 -24.42 -6.76 -10.62
C PHE A 74 -24.66 -8.04 -11.47
N ALA A 75 -25.87 -8.23 -12.01
CA ALA A 75 -26.23 -9.42 -12.77
C ALA A 75 -25.47 -9.52 -14.11
N ASP A 76 -25.04 -8.39 -14.67
CA ASP A 76 -24.34 -8.32 -15.95
C ASP A 76 -22.81 -8.34 -15.83
N LEU A 77 -22.26 -8.42 -14.63
CA LEU A 77 -20.82 -8.54 -14.42
C LEU A 77 -20.32 -9.89 -14.93
N ARG A 78 -19.40 -9.83 -15.89
CA ARG A 78 -18.72 -11.02 -16.42
C ARG A 78 -17.26 -11.03 -15.98
N PRO A 79 -16.66 -12.19 -15.69
CA PRO A 79 -15.25 -12.32 -15.43
C PRO A 79 -14.45 -11.76 -16.62
N LEU A 80 -13.47 -10.90 -16.34
CA LEU A 80 -12.54 -10.37 -17.36
C LEU A 80 -11.26 -11.19 -17.45
N LEU A 81 -10.85 -11.82 -16.34
CA LEU A 81 -9.63 -12.61 -16.23
C LEU A 81 -9.91 -13.90 -15.47
N SER A 82 -9.25 -14.97 -15.86
CA SER A 82 -9.23 -16.20 -15.08
C SER A 82 -8.18 -16.14 -13.94
N PRO A 83 -8.29 -16.97 -12.89
CA PRO A 83 -7.27 -17.10 -11.86
C PRO A 83 -5.88 -17.46 -12.43
N GLU A 84 -5.84 -18.26 -13.47
CA GLU A 84 -4.61 -18.69 -14.15
C GLU A 84 -3.92 -17.50 -14.84
N GLU A 85 -4.71 -16.63 -15.48
CA GLU A 85 -4.20 -15.40 -16.11
C GLU A 85 -3.64 -14.44 -15.08
N VAL A 86 -4.33 -14.22 -13.95
CA VAL A 86 -3.82 -13.38 -12.85
C VAL A 86 -2.50 -13.95 -12.30
N ASN A 87 -2.41 -15.27 -12.13
CA ASN A 87 -1.19 -15.93 -11.69
C ASN A 87 -0.06 -15.81 -12.71
N ARG A 88 -0.36 -15.84 -14.02
CA ARG A 88 0.60 -15.61 -15.10
C ARG A 88 1.14 -14.18 -15.02
N PHE A 89 0.29 -13.16 -14.97
CA PHE A 89 0.71 -11.77 -14.84
C PHE A 89 1.56 -11.55 -13.58
N THR A 90 1.19 -12.16 -12.46
CA THR A 90 1.98 -12.08 -11.22
C THR A 90 3.41 -12.62 -11.41
N ARG A 91 3.61 -13.65 -12.24
CA ARG A 91 4.95 -14.15 -12.57
C ARG A 91 5.71 -13.22 -13.50
N GLU A 92 5.05 -12.67 -14.52
CA GLU A 92 5.64 -11.73 -15.49
C GLU A 92 6.09 -10.43 -14.80
N ILE A 93 5.29 -9.88 -13.88
CA ILE A 93 5.61 -8.69 -13.11
C ILE A 93 6.93 -8.85 -12.32
N ARG A 94 7.27 -10.06 -11.88
CA ARG A 94 8.55 -10.30 -11.17
C ARG A 94 9.77 -10.00 -12.03
N GLN A 95 9.64 -10.06 -13.36
CA GLN A 95 10.72 -9.82 -14.33
C GLN A 95 10.95 -8.32 -14.58
N VAL A 96 10.02 -7.44 -14.18
CA VAL A 96 10.20 -5.99 -14.28
C VAL A 96 11.48 -5.57 -13.57
N ARG A 97 12.32 -4.82 -14.25
CA ARG A 97 13.63 -4.40 -13.75
C ARG A 97 13.49 -3.29 -12.70
N LEU A 98 14.28 -3.38 -11.68
CA LEU A 98 14.41 -2.35 -10.65
C LEU A 98 15.89 -2.15 -10.39
N SER A 99 16.42 -0.97 -10.72
CA SER A 99 17.85 -0.68 -10.62
C SER A 99 18.28 -0.47 -9.16
N ASP A 100 19.57 -0.69 -8.88
CA ASP A 100 20.13 -0.51 -7.54
C ASP A 100 19.91 0.89 -6.95
N PRO A 101 20.01 2.01 -7.71
CA PRO A 101 19.63 3.34 -7.20
C PRO A 101 18.17 3.43 -6.75
N VAL A 102 17.24 2.81 -7.45
CA VAL A 102 15.82 2.81 -7.05
C VAL A 102 15.61 1.91 -5.82
N VAL A 103 16.34 0.79 -5.70
CA VAL A 103 16.33 -0.04 -4.47
C VAL A 103 16.84 0.79 -3.28
N ALA A 104 17.98 1.47 -3.45
CA ALA A 104 18.54 2.34 -2.41
C ALA A 104 17.56 3.45 -2.02
N TYR A 105 16.92 4.10 -3.00
CA TYR A 105 15.91 5.12 -2.77
C TYR A 105 14.72 4.60 -1.93
N ILE A 106 14.22 3.39 -2.21
CA ILE A 106 13.15 2.78 -1.39
C ILE A 106 13.62 2.61 0.07
N VAL A 107 14.84 2.14 0.27
CA VAL A 107 15.40 1.93 1.61
C VAL A 107 15.59 3.26 2.34
N GLU A 108 16.20 4.26 1.69
CA GLU A 108 16.41 5.61 2.24
C GLU A 108 15.08 6.26 2.62
N LEU A 109 14.06 6.14 1.77
CA LEU A 109 12.72 6.65 2.03
C LEU A 109 12.10 6.05 3.29
N VAL A 110 12.19 4.73 3.44
CA VAL A 110 11.66 4.04 4.62
C VAL A 110 12.47 4.38 5.87
N GLN A 111 13.80 4.48 5.78
CA GLN A 111 14.65 4.89 6.89
C GLN A 111 14.34 6.33 7.33
N ALA A 112 14.17 7.26 6.39
CA ALA A 112 13.83 8.64 6.69
C ALA A 112 12.54 8.77 7.51
N THR A 113 11.57 7.87 7.37
CA THR A 113 10.38 7.87 8.23
C THR A 113 10.71 7.59 9.70
N ARG A 114 11.81 6.89 10.00
CA ARG A 114 12.20 6.54 11.38
C ARG A 114 12.95 7.67 12.07
N GLU A 115 13.42 8.64 11.30
CA GLU A 115 14.19 9.80 11.77
C GLU A 115 13.31 11.05 11.90
N GLN A 116 12.02 10.97 11.49
CA GLN A 116 11.09 12.10 11.57
C GLN A 116 10.65 12.35 13.02
N PRO A 117 10.85 13.56 13.57
CA PRO A 117 10.47 13.89 14.95
C PRO A 117 8.94 13.88 15.15
N GLU A 118 8.17 14.06 14.10
CA GLU A 118 6.71 14.01 14.14
C GLU A 118 6.18 12.58 14.27
N LEU A 119 7.02 11.55 14.06
CA LEU A 119 6.63 10.14 14.15
C LEU A 119 7.14 9.52 15.47
N ALA A 120 6.23 8.89 16.21
CA ALA A 120 6.57 8.01 17.33
C ALA A 120 7.08 6.65 16.83
N CYS A 121 6.62 6.23 15.65
CA CYS A 121 7.09 5.01 15.01
C CYS A 121 7.11 5.20 13.49
N GLY A 122 8.27 5.04 12.88
CA GLY A 122 8.44 5.00 11.42
C GLY A 122 8.08 3.65 10.83
N ALA A 123 8.16 3.55 9.51
CA ALA A 123 7.76 2.38 8.75
C ALA A 123 8.66 1.15 9.00
N SER A 124 8.05 -0.03 9.02
CA SER A 124 8.73 -1.32 9.18
C SER A 124 9.49 -1.73 7.90
N PRO A 125 10.45 -2.67 7.97
CA PRO A 125 11.11 -3.22 6.77
C PRO A 125 10.13 -3.91 5.80
N ARG A 126 8.94 -4.31 6.26
CA ARG A 126 7.87 -4.82 5.41
C ARG A 126 7.48 -3.81 4.33
N VAL A 127 7.47 -2.52 4.67
CA VAL A 127 7.15 -1.44 3.74
C VAL A 127 8.13 -1.37 2.57
N SER A 128 9.45 -1.53 2.82
CA SER A 128 10.44 -1.56 1.74
C SER A 128 10.17 -2.69 0.75
N ARG A 129 9.86 -3.89 1.26
CA ARG A 129 9.50 -5.05 0.44
C ARG A 129 8.22 -4.80 -0.37
N ASP A 130 7.24 -4.17 0.26
CA ASP A 130 5.93 -3.93 -0.35
C ASP A 130 6.01 -2.83 -1.40
N LEU A 131 6.75 -1.74 -1.18
CA LEU A 131 7.07 -0.75 -2.19
C LEU A 131 7.82 -1.35 -3.38
N PHE A 132 8.83 -2.18 -3.12
CA PHE A 132 9.57 -2.89 -4.18
C PHE A 132 8.63 -3.71 -5.09
N ARG A 133 7.69 -4.46 -4.50
CA ARG A 133 6.75 -5.29 -5.27
C ARG A 133 5.68 -4.46 -5.97
N ALA A 134 5.10 -3.49 -5.28
CA ALA A 134 4.06 -2.64 -5.81
C ALA A 134 4.57 -1.78 -6.98
N SER A 135 5.81 -1.25 -6.88
CA SER A 135 6.42 -0.45 -7.95
C SER A 135 6.63 -1.26 -9.23
N LYS A 136 7.03 -2.53 -9.13
CA LYS A 136 7.09 -3.41 -10.29
C LYS A 136 5.73 -3.63 -10.95
N ALA A 137 4.70 -3.87 -10.14
CA ALA A 137 3.34 -4.04 -10.65
C ALA A 137 2.83 -2.76 -11.32
N TYR A 138 3.08 -1.60 -10.70
CA TYR A 138 2.67 -0.31 -11.26
C TYR A 138 3.37 0.02 -12.57
N ALA A 139 4.68 -0.23 -12.67
CA ALA A 139 5.44 -0.07 -13.91
C ALA A 139 4.88 -0.95 -15.04
N ALA A 140 4.60 -2.24 -14.75
CA ALA A 140 3.99 -3.16 -15.69
C ALA A 140 2.60 -2.69 -16.17
N LEU A 141 1.73 -2.24 -15.24
CA LEU A 141 0.42 -1.67 -15.57
C LEU A 141 0.54 -0.40 -16.42
N SER A 142 1.65 0.34 -16.28
CA SER A 142 1.97 1.51 -17.10
C SER A 142 2.67 1.16 -18.42
N GLY A 143 2.74 -0.13 -18.80
CA GLY A 143 3.34 -0.61 -20.04
C GLY A 143 4.88 -0.56 -20.05
N ARG A 144 5.53 -0.51 -18.89
CA ARG A 144 6.99 -0.42 -18.76
C ARG A 144 7.58 -1.70 -18.16
N ASP A 145 8.78 -2.06 -18.59
CA ASP A 145 9.55 -3.19 -18.04
C ASP A 145 10.60 -2.77 -17.00
N TYR A 146 10.54 -1.51 -16.55
CA TYR A 146 11.42 -0.94 -15.52
C TYR A 146 10.66 0.01 -14.60
N VAL A 147 11.14 0.12 -13.37
CA VAL A 147 10.61 1.02 -12.33
C VAL A 147 11.36 2.33 -12.33
N THR A 148 10.62 3.43 -12.14
CA THR A 148 11.16 4.78 -11.93
C THR A 148 11.03 5.22 -10.47
N PRO A 149 11.81 6.20 -10.00
CA PRO A 149 11.62 6.80 -8.67
C PRO A 149 10.24 7.41 -8.47
N ASP A 150 9.64 7.96 -9.53
CA ASP A 150 8.32 8.56 -9.46
C ASP A 150 7.22 7.50 -9.20
N ASP A 151 7.39 6.27 -9.67
CA ASP A 151 6.51 5.15 -9.33
C ASP A 151 6.53 4.88 -7.82
N VAL A 152 7.74 4.88 -7.24
CA VAL A 152 7.92 4.70 -5.79
C VAL A 152 7.27 5.84 -5.01
N LYS A 153 7.50 7.11 -5.41
CA LYS A 153 6.89 8.29 -4.78
C LYS A 153 5.36 8.24 -4.85
N TYR A 154 4.83 7.90 -6.01
CA TYR A 154 3.39 7.78 -6.20
C TYR A 154 2.79 6.75 -5.23
N LEU A 155 3.36 5.55 -5.19
CA LEU A 155 2.86 4.46 -4.36
C LEU A 155 3.08 4.67 -2.86
N ALA A 156 4.16 5.36 -2.48
CA ALA A 156 4.46 5.66 -1.08
C ALA A 156 3.32 6.42 -0.38
N ARG A 157 2.59 7.27 -1.10
CA ARG A 157 1.41 8.00 -0.61
C ARG A 157 0.27 7.09 -0.15
N TYR A 158 0.19 5.89 -0.70
CA TYR A 158 -0.85 4.90 -0.36
C TYR A 158 -0.35 3.79 0.57
N VAL A 159 0.96 3.57 0.61
CA VAL A 159 1.60 2.50 1.37
C VAL A 159 2.05 2.96 2.76
N LEU A 160 2.56 4.19 2.89
CA LEU A 160 3.18 4.69 4.13
C LEU A 160 2.20 5.21 5.19
N PRO A 161 1.17 6.04 4.86
CA PRO A 161 0.42 6.80 5.89
C PRO A 161 -0.24 5.93 6.97
N HIS A 162 -0.68 4.72 6.64
CA HIS A 162 -1.32 3.81 7.61
C HIS A 162 -0.34 2.91 8.36
N ARG A 163 0.97 3.06 8.09
CA ARG A 163 2.05 2.23 8.64
C ARG A 163 3.07 3.02 9.46
N VAL A 164 2.82 4.30 9.64
CA VAL A 164 3.58 5.17 10.54
C VAL A 164 2.67 5.65 11.66
N LEU A 165 3.24 5.93 12.81
CA LEU A 165 2.49 6.41 13.98
C LEU A 165 2.97 7.81 14.32
N LEU A 166 2.05 8.78 14.36
CA LEU A 166 2.35 10.13 14.79
C LEU A 166 2.74 10.17 16.26
N SER A 167 3.67 11.06 16.60
CA SER A 167 3.94 11.41 17.98
C SER A 167 2.71 12.10 18.59
N HIS A 168 2.58 12.01 19.92
CA HIS A 168 1.45 12.64 20.61
C HIS A 168 1.37 14.15 20.35
N GLN A 169 2.52 14.82 20.30
CA GLN A 169 2.59 16.25 20.01
C GLN A 169 2.14 16.57 18.57
N ALA A 170 2.57 15.80 17.60
CA ALA A 170 2.18 15.96 16.20
C ALA A 170 0.66 15.74 16.02
N ALA A 171 0.11 14.72 16.67
CA ALA A 171 -1.32 14.45 16.63
C ALA A 171 -2.14 15.59 17.25
N LEU A 172 -1.71 16.13 18.39
CA LEU A 172 -2.37 17.28 19.04
C LEU A 172 -2.30 18.56 18.21
N SER A 173 -1.25 18.75 17.41
CA SER A 173 -1.14 19.91 16.51
C SER A 173 -1.97 19.78 15.23
N GLY A 174 -2.74 18.69 15.07
CA GLY A 174 -3.59 18.45 13.90
C GLY A 174 -2.83 17.98 12.66
N LEU A 175 -1.57 17.52 12.81
CA LEU A 175 -0.82 16.90 11.73
C LEU A 175 -1.43 15.55 11.33
N GLU A 176 -1.42 15.27 10.05
CA GLU A 176 -1.82 13.97 9.52
C GLU A 176 -0.60 13.17 9.05
N ALA A 177 -0.65 11.85 9.19
CA ALA A 177 0.42 10.97 8.73
C ALA A 177 0.74 11.14 7.23
N ALA A 178 -0.27 11.44 6.41
CA ALA A 178 -0.08 11.73 4.99
C ALA A 178 0.80 12.99 4.77
N GLY A 179 0.60 14.04 5.55
CA GLY A 179 1.40 15.27 5.48
C GLY A 179 2.87 15.03 5.85
N VAL A 180 3.12 14.21 6.88
CA VAL A 180 4.49 13.83 7.26
C VAL A 180 5.14 12.99 6.15
N VAL A 181 4.40 12.09 5.51
CA VAL A 181 4.89 11.32 4.36
C VAL A 181 5.28 12.23 3.19
N GLU A 182 4.48 13.26 2.86
CA GLU A 182 4.84 14.22 1.81
C GLU A 182 6.14 14.98 2.16
N THR A 183 6.34 15.33 3.42
CA THR A 183 7.60 15.94 3.88
C THR A 183 8.78 15.00 3.65
N VAL A 184 8.66 13.73 4.02
CA VAL A 184 9.70 12.71 3.78
C VAL A 184 9.99 12.55 2.29
N LEU A 185 8.95 12.47 1.45
CA LEU A 185 9.09 12.38 -0.01
C LEU A 185 9.80 13.57 -0.64
N ALA A 186 9.65 14.76 -0.06
CA ALA A 186 10.34 15.97 -0.52
C ALA A 186 11.80 16.04 -0.05
N GLN A 187 12.11 15.47 1.12
CA GLN A 187 13.44 15.49 1.72
C GLN A 187 14.40 14.46 1.15
N VAL A 188 13.88 13.30 0.69
CA VAL A 188 14.69 12.20 0.18
C VAL A 188 14.82 12.28 -1.34
N PRO A 189 15.96 12.75 -1.88
CA PRO A 189 16.18 12.80 -3.31
C PRO A 189 16.50 11.40 -3.85
N CYS A 190 16.07 11.09 -5.06
CA CYS A 190 16.61 9.94 -5.78
C CYS A 190 17.99 10.34 -6.34
N ARG A 191 19.03 9.68 -5.87
CA ARG A 191 20.41 9.90 -6.34
C ARG A 191 20.65 9.12 -7.62
N GLU A 192 21.25 9.77 -8.61
CA GLU A 192 21.75 9.09 -9.80
C GLU A 192 22.98 8.23 -9.43
N THR A 193 23.20 7.18 -10.23
CA THR A 193 24.22 6.14 -10.00
C THR A 193 25.64 6.73 -9.86
N GLY A 194 26.11 6.95 -8.66
CA GLY A 194 27.50 7.43 -8.41
C GLY A 194 27.87 7.51 -6.93
N GLU A 195 26.91 7.65 -6.04
CA GLU A 195 27.16 7.92 -4.61
C GLU A 195 26.57 6.89 -3.64
N VAL A 196 26.13 5.73 -4.13
CA VAL A 196 25.50 4.72 -3.29
C VAL A 196 26.58 3.89 -2.60
N LEU A 197 26.55 3.90 -1.27
CA LEU A 197 27.31 3.03 -0.34
C LEU A 197 28.64 3.53 0.23
N ALA A 198 28.78 4.82 0.55
CA ALA A 198 29.95 5.30 1.32
C ALA A 198 29.71 5.46 2.85
N HIS A 199 28.52 5.16 3.39
CA HIS A 199 28.18 5.46 4.80
C HIS A 199 27.89 4.22 5.67
N GLY A 200 28.38 3.02 5.31
CA GLY A 200 28.13 1.78 6.04
C GLY A 200 29.35 1.07 6.63
N GLN A 201 30.50 1.75 6.82
CA GLN A 201 31.65 1.18 7.50
C GLN A 201 32.20 2.15 8.54
N ASN A 202 31.51 2.27 9.66
CA ASN A 202 32.10 2.68 10.96
C ASN A 202 31.04 2.59 12.06
N ALA A 203 30.89 1.43 12.64
CA ALA A 203 30.48 1.21 14.03
C ALA A 203 30.85 -0.21 14.42
#